data_44fdfbfe050f44c0d5c5f74955c761f5
#
_entry.id   44fdfbfe050f44c0d5c5f74955c761f5
#
_cell.length_a   1.000
_cell.length_b   1.000
_cell.length_c   1.000
_cell.angle_alpha   90.00
_cell.angle_beta   90.00
_cell.angle_gamma   90.00
#
_symmetry.space_group_name_H-M   'P 1'
#
loop_
_entity.id
_entity.type
_entity.pdbx_description
1 polymer ?
#
loop_
_entity_poly.entity_id
_entity_poly.type
_entity_poly.pdbx_seq_one_letter_code
_entity_poly.pdbx_strand_id
1 'polypeptide(L)' 'MAKQPPDAMERARLLFQKSGLSLDELGQKMGYEGDIARKSAWQFLNKTSDPRLSMLRRFAEAIGKSVVDLVK' A
#
# COMPACT_ATOMS: atom_id res chain seq x y z
N MET A 1 24.88 14.54 2.73
CA MET A 1 23.61 14.04 3.16
C MET A 1 23.39 12.61 2.73
N ALA A 2 23.06 11.78 3.66
CA ALA A 2 22.85 10.39 3.33
C ALA A 2 21.55 10.25 2.54
N LYS A 3 21.65 9.56 1.44
CA LYS A 3 20.50 9.29 0.65
C LYS A 3 19.76 8.12 1.25
N GLN A 4 18.49 8.32 1.51
CA GLN A 4 17.68 7.24 2.05
C GLN A 4 17.33 6.25 0.95
N PRO A 5 17.34 4.97 1.25
CA PRO A 5 16.88 4.00 0.28
C PRO A 5 15.39 4.19 0.03
N PRO A 6 14.90 3.70 -1.09
CA PRO A 6 13.46 3.73 -1.33
C PRO A 6 12.74 3.06 -0.17
N ASP A 7 11.77 3.74 0.39
CA ASP A 7 11.05 3.17 1.50
C ASP A 7 9.96 2.22 0.99
N ALA A 8 9.31 1.56 1.93
CA ALA A 8 8.28 0.59 1.57
C ALA A 8 7.11 1.24 0.85
N MET A 9 6.85 2.50 1.14
CA MET A 9 5.73 3.18 0.50
C MET A 9 6.00 3.48 -0.97
N GLU A 10 7.24 3.78 -1.31
CA GLU A 10 7.59 3.99 -2.70
C GLU A 10 7.37 2.70 -3.50
N ARG A 11 7.84 1.59 -2.96
CA ARG A 11 7.65 0.30 -3.60
C ARG A 11 6.17 -0.08 -3.62
N ALA A 12 5.46 0.23 -2.56
CA ALA A 12 4.02 -0.05 -2.51
C ALA A 12 3.28 0.67 -3.62
N ARG A 13 3.61 1.93 -3.85
CA ARG A 13 2.96 2.68 -4.93
C ARG A 13 3.26 2.06 -6.30
N LEU A 14 4.48 1.62 -6.52
CA LEU A 14 4.83 0.96 -7.76
C LEU A 14 4.06 -0.34 -7.96
N LEU A 15 4.00 -1.14 -6.91
CA LEU A 15 3.28 -2.41 -7.00
C LEU A 15 1.80 -2.19 -7.21
N PHE A 16 1.25 -1.16 -6.58
CA PHE A 16 -0.15 -0.82 -6.79
C PHE A 16 -0.42 -0.46 -8.25
N GLN A 17 0.45 0.35 -8.84
CA GLN A 17 0.28 0.74 -10.23
C GLN A 17 0.30 -0.48 -11.15
N LYS A 18 1.16 -1.44 -10.85
CA LYS A 18 1.29 -2.63 -11.67
C LYS A 18 0.15 -3.62 -11.45
N SER A 19 -0.56 -3.49 -10.35
CA SER A 19 -1.61 -4.45 -10.01
C SER A 19 -2.86 -4.29 -10.85
N GLY A 20 -3.08 -3.10 -11.40
CA GLY A 20 -4.28 -2.84 -12.16
C GLY A 20 -5.51 -2.55 -11.31
N LEU A 21 -5.37 -2.52 -10.00
CA LEU A 21 -6.49 -2.24 -9.12
C LEU A 21 -6.77 -0.75 -9.05
N SER A 22 -8.05 -0.40 -8.83
CA SER A 22 -8.41 0.97 -8.52
C SER A 22 -8.20 1.21 -7.03
N LEU A 23 -8.25 2.49 -6.62
CA LEU A 23 -8.15 2.80 -5.20
C LEU A 23 -9.31 2.19 -4.42
N ASP A 24 -10.51 2.21 -4.99
CA ASP A 24 -11.64 1.59 -4.33
C ASP A 24 -11.41 0.10 -4.10
N GLU A 25 -10.95 -0.57 -5.13
CA GLU A 25 -10.69 -2.01 -5.02
C GLU A 25 -9.60 -2.29 -4.00
N LEU A 26 -8.54 -1.51 -4.03
CA LEU A 26 -7.47 -1.70 -3.06
C LEU A 26 -7.98 -1.52 -1.65
N GLY A 27 -8.72 -0.44 -1.40
CA GLY A 27 -9.24 -0.18 -0.07
C GLY A 27 -10.15 -1.29 0.42
N GLN A 28 -11.02 -1.79 -0.44
CA GLN A 28 -11.91 -2.88 -0.06
C GLN A 28 -11.14 -4.15 0.27
N LYS A 29 -10.13 -4.45 -0.52
CA LYS A 29 -9.31 -5.64 -0.27
C LYS A 29 -8.48 -5.50 0.99
N MET A 30 -8.18 -4.27 1.40
CA MET A 30 -7.47 -4.02 2.64
C MET A 30 -8.39 -4.04 3.86
N GLY A 31 -9.70 -4.17 3.65
CA GLY A 31 -10.64 -4.30 4.76
C GLY A 31 -11.50 -3.09 5.03
N TYR A 32 -11.42 -2.06 4.20
CA TYR A 32 -12.26 -0.88 4.36
C TYR A 32 -13.53 -1.03 3.51
N GLU A 33 -14.57 -0.29 3.87
CA GLU A 33 -15.86 -0.39 3.20
C GLU A 33 -16.36 0.97 2.76
N GLY A 34 -17.18 0.96 1.71
CA GLY A 34 -17.87 2.15 1.26
C GLY A 34 -16.90 3.22 0.78
N ASP A 35 -17.30 4.46 0.98
CA ASP A 35 -16.47 5.59 0.54
C ASP A 35 -15.15 5.68 1.27
N ILE A 36 -15.09 5.07 2.45
CA ILE A 36 -13.86 5.07 3.24
C ILE A 36 -12.76 4.28 2.56
N ALA A 37 -13.14 3.26 1.78
CA ALA A 37 -12.17 2.39 1.15
C ALA A 37 -11.21 3.17 0.25
N ARG A 38 -11.76 3.99 -0.63
CA ARG A 38 -10.95 4.75 -1.56
C ARG A 38 -10.06 5.76 -0.82
N LYS A 39 -10.64 6.47 0.12
CA LYS A 39 -9.92 7.48 0.87
C LYS A 39 -8.79 6.87 1.68
N SER A 40 -9.09 5.73 2.33
CA SER A 40 -8.09 5.07 3.17
C SER A 40 -6.94 4.53 2.32
N ALA A 41 -7.25 3.96 1.17
CA ALA A 41 -6.19 3.48 0.28
C ALA A 41 -5.31 4.63 -0.20
N TRP A 42 -5.93 5.75 -0.57
CA TRP A 42 -5.19 6.90 -1.01
C TRP A 42 -4.28 7.44 0.09
N GLN A 43 -4.82 7.54 1.30
CA GLN A 43 -4.04 8.03 2.43
C GLN A 43 -2.89 7.09 2.75
N PHE A 44 -3.13 5.80 2.69
CA PHE A 44 -2.07 4.83 2.91
C PHE A 44 -0.94 5.04 1.92
N LEU A 45 -1.26 5.21 0.65
CA LEU A 45 -0.24 5.32 -0.39
C LEU A 45 0.47 6.67 -0.41
N ASN A 46 -0.22 7.73 0.02
CA ASN A 46 0.31 9.08 -0.18
C ASN A 46 0.62 9.85 1.09
N LYS A 47 0.01 9.48 2.21
CA LYS A 47 0.20 10.22 3.46
C LYS A 47 0.96 9.46 4.52
N THR A 48 1.15 8.16 4.33
CA THR A 48 1.85 7.35 5.31
C THR A 48 3.33 7.29 4.95
N SER A 49 4.17 7.72 5.88
CA SER A 49 5.62 7.67 5.65
C SER A 49 6.27 6.53 6.41
N ASP A 50 5.63 6.06 7.47
CA ASP A 50 6.18 5.01 8.30
C ASP A 50 5.07 4.00 8.61
N PRO A 51 4.72 3.16 7.65
CA PRO A 51 3.58 2.27 7.81
C PRO A 51 3.86 1.17 8.81
N ARG A 52 2.81 0.76 9.50
CA ARG A 52 2.90 -0.38 10.40
C ARG A 52 2.96 -1.67 9.59
N LEU A 53 3.63 -2.66 10.16
CA LEU A 53 3.75 -3.95 9.49
C LEU A 53 2.37 -4.55 9.19
N SER A 54 1.42 -4.36 10.09
CA SER A 54 0.07 -4.90 9.86
C SER A 54 -0.57 -4.28 8.63
N MET A 55 -0.35 -3.00 8.40
CA MET A 55 -0.90 -2.34 7.22
C MET A 55 -0.19 -2.79 5.94
N LEU A 56 1.12 -2.94 6.02
CA LEU A 56 1.87 -3.46 4.88
C LEU A 56 1.40 -4.84 4.50
N ARG A 57 1.09 -5.67 5.51
CA ARG A 57 0.62 -7.00 5.25
C ARG A 57 -0.75 -6.98 4.57
N ARG A 58 -1.65 -6.14 5.04
CA ARG A 58 -2.97 -6.00 4.41
C ARG A 58 -2.83 -5.55 2.96
N PHE A 59 -1.95 -4.58 2.74
CA PHE A 59 -1.73 -4.08 1.39
C PHE A 59 -1.17 -5.18 0.49
N ALA A 60 -0.16 -5.90 0.97
CA ALA A 60 0.47 -6.95 0.18
C ALA A 60 -0.55 -8.02 -0.21
N GLU A 61 -1.38 -8.44 0.75
CA GLU A 61 -2.40 -9.43 0.47
C GLU A 61 -3.42 -8.92 -0.53
N ALA A 62 -3.74 -7.62 -0.44
CA ALA A 62 -4.72 -7.03 -1.35
C ALA A 62 -4.26 -7.09 -2.80
N ILE A 63 -2.97 -6.93 -3.03
CA ILE A 63 -2.44 -6.96 -4.39
C ILE A 63 -1.84 -8.31 -4.77
N GLY A 64 -1.99 -9.32 -3.92
CA GLY A 64 -1.52 -10.66 -4.22
C GLY A 64 -0.02 -10.84 -4.08
N LYS A 65 0.60 -10.05 -3.22
CA LYS A 65 2.04 -10.13 -2.97
C LYS A 65 2.30 -10.45 -1.51
N SER A 66 3.55 -10.64 -1.15
CA SER A 66 3.92 -10.83 0.25
C SER A 66 4.60 -9.57 0.77
N VAL A 67 4.68 -9.47 2.10
CA VAL A 67 5.33 -8.32 2.72
C VAL A 67 6.80 -8.25 2.29
N VAL A 68 7.42 -9.39 2.04
CA VAL A 68 8.81 -9.43 1.61
C VAL A 68 9.00 -8.64 0.32
N ASP A 69 8.02 -8.65 -0.56
CA ASP A 69 8.11 -7.91 -1.81
C ASP A 69 8.15 -6.41 -1.58
N LEU A 70 7.67 -5.96 -0.43
CA LEU A 70 7.64 -4.53 -0.12
C LEU A 70 8.92 -4.03 0.52
N VAL A 71 9.62 -4.90 1.22
CA VAL A 71 10.76 -4.48 2.04
C VAL A 71 12.10 -4.97 1.51
N LYS A 72 12.10 -5.58 0.39
CA LYS A 72 13.33 -6.10 -0.18
C LYS A 72 14.27 -5.04 -0.66
#